data_bc7e85202baa36bddde95248c643e5c8
#
_entry.id   bc7e85202baa36bddde95248c643e5c8
#
_cell.length_a   1.000
_cell.length_b   1.000
_cell.length_c   1.000
_cell.angle_alpha   90.00
_cell.angle_beta   90.00
_cell.angle_gamma   90.00
#
_symmetry.space_group_name_H-M   'P 1'
#
loop_
_entity.id
_entity.type
_entity.pdbx_description
1 polymer ?
#
loop_
_entity_poly.entity_id
_entity_poly.type
_entity_poly.pdbx_seq_one_letter_code
_entity_poly.pdbx_strand_id
1 'polypeptide(L)'
;MKKIKNNETKQKYQPETKDLVIANRMSGSIHGGLSRIRLSLTFRIALHYCIQLIRSFLPICLVLTILFCFAAAVPVSKTLEEMEHADWEEGETEKQSGYLTAERTETQPEEQLFPRLSQQISVMFRDCFTEHCVRFYHTTGKGMEWLVTLRLKEIIVFWSYLIAGAFLCDIIRMIYFFRHEKRLNKRVLAPIRDITSMAETLSESNLSNRINIAGTKNELKDLAVVINRMLDRIERSYNSQKQFVSDASHELRTPIAVIRGYTDMLKRWGKDDPEVLEEGISAISQETDGMKDLVESLLFLARHDKKTLMMEVSEFDACELVHEVFKEETMVHCGHHFRLEETDSFLLKADRNMIKQVLRILCDNAVKYSNEGTDIFLSCKTGSDGTCSLSVRDEGQGIPAEDLPKIFDRFYRSDKARKSETGGHGLGLSIARIIVIAHNGKIRVRSKPGSGTVFSVVLPVG
;
A
#
# COMPACT_ATOMS: atom_id res chain seq x y z
N MET A 1 54.31 -3.51 -25.28
CA MET A 1 53.70 -4.07 -26.50
C MET A 1 52.48 -4.93 -26.10
N LYS A 2 51.38 -4.74 -26.84
CA LYS A 2 50.08 -5.46 -26.84
C LYS A 2 49.08 -5.10 -25.69
N LYS A 3 48.19 -4.19 -26.07
CA LYS A 3 46.85 -3.97 -25.48
C LYS A 3 45.99 -5.21 -25.71
N ILE A 4 45.32 -5.67 -24.64
CA ILE A 4 44.16 -6.56 -24.75
C ILE A 4 42.93 -5.72 -24.36
N LYS A 5 42.06 -5.52 -25.36
CA LYS A 5 40.71 -4.97 -25.22
C LYS A 5 39.82 -6.06 -24.61
N ASN A 6 39.20 -5.80 -23.45
CA ASN A 6 38.03 -6.52 -23.00
C ASN A 6 36.79 -5.70 -23.35
N ASN A 7 36.04 -6.26 -24.31
CA ASN A 7 34.66 -5.87 -24.62
C ASN A 7 33.74 -6.62 -23.67
N GLU A 8 33.21 -5.95 -22.67
CA GLU A 8 32.05 -6.47 -21.91
C GLU A 8 30.78 -5.90 -22.48
N THR A 9 30.04 -6.76 -23.14
CA THR A 9 28.71 -6.57 -23.67
C THR A 9 27.71 -6.34 -22.52
N LYS A 10 27.28 -5.11 -22.33
CA LYS A 10 26.10 -4.77 -21.50
C LYS A 10 24.84 -5.22 -22.27
N GLN A 11 24.31 -6.35 -21.90
CA GLN A 11 22.96 -6.76 -22.29
C GLN A 11 21.92 -5.91 -21.57
N LYS A 12 21.33 -4.94 -22.29
CA LYS A 12 20.15 -4.18 -21.86
C LYS A 12 18.92 -5.11 -21.95
N TYR A 13 18.33 -5.41 -20.82
CA TYR A 13 17.00 -6.01 -20.72
C TYR A 13 15.96 -4.98 -21.18
N GLN A 14 15.36 -5.18 -22.35
CA GLN A 14 14.16 -4.47 -22.80
C GLN A 14 12.97 -5.44 -22.64
N PRO A 15 11.92 -5.08 -21.89
CA PRO A 15 10.68 -5.84 -21.94
C PRO A 15 9.92 -5.55 -23.23
N GLU A 16 9.49 -6.59 -23.90
CA GLU A 16 8.66 -6.56 -25.11
C GLU A 16 7.29 -5.92 -24.82
N THR A 17 7.09 -4.70 -25.29
CA THR A 17 5.80 -3.99 -25.31
C THR A 17 5.22 -3.98 -26.71
N LYS A 18 5.00 -5.13 -27.35
CA LYS A 18 4.36 -5.19 -28.67
C LYS A 18 2.84 -5.39 -28.65
N ASP A 19 2.26 -5.87 -27.58
CA ASP A 19 0.82 -6.21 -27.55
C ASP A 19 -0.11 -5.10 -27.05
N LEU A 20 0.43 -3.96 -26.58
CA LEU A 20 -0.38 -2.82 -26.12
C LEU A 20 -0.64 -1.74 -27.18
N VAL A 21 -0.03 -1.86 -28.37
CA VAL A 21 -0.12 -0.84 -29.43
C VAL A 21 -1.30 -1.06 -30.39
N ILE A 22 -1.89 -2.25 -30.44
CA ILE A 22 -2.93 -2.59 -31.43
C ILE A 22 -4.34 -2.23 -30.95
N ALA A 23 -4.60 -2.19 -29.63
CA ALA A 23 -5.92 -1.83 -29.10
C ALA A 23 -6.25 -0.32 -29.18
N ASN A 24 -5.28 0.54 -29.46
CA ASN A 24 -5.45 2.00 -29.42
C ASN A 24 -5.64 2.64 -30.80
N ARG A 25 -5.73 1.86 -31.88
CA ARG A 25 -5.79 2.41 -33.25
C ARG A 25 -7.20 2.55 -33.83
N MET A 26 -8.26 2.13 -33.15
CA MET A 26 -9.63 2.19 -33.66
C MET A 26 -10.57 3.19 -32.97
N SER A 27 -10.12 3.99 -31.99
CA SER A 27 -10.90 5.11 -31.45
C SER A 27 -10.28 6.49 -31.76
N GLY A 28 -9.42 6.55 -32.76
CA GLY A 28 -8.65 7.74 -33.06
C GLY A 28 -9.32 8.63 -34.07
N SER A 29 -10.17 9.59 -33.67
CA SER A 29 -10.29 10.85 -34.44
C SER A 29 -10.76 12.07 -33.65
N ILE A 30 -11.28 11.90 -32.42
CA ILE A 30 -11.73 13.06 -31.63
C ILE A 30 -10.91 13.21 -30.32
N HIS A 31 -10.13 12.20 -29.92
CA HIS A 31 -9.36 12.21 -28.66
C HIS A 31 -7.92 12.76 -28.78
N GLY A 32 -7.42 13.02 -29.97
CA GLY A 32 -6.01 13.40 -30.20
C GLY A 32 -5.62 14.81 -29.76
N GLY A 33 -6.56 15.71 -29.55
CA GLY A 33 -6.28 17.10 -29.17
C GLY A 33 -6.23 17.35 -27.65
N LEU A 34 -6.95 16.55 -26.86
CA LEU A 34 -7.12 16.75 -25.41
C LEU A 34 -6.10 15.98 -24.54
N SER A 35 -5.35 15.04 -25.13
CA SER A 35 -4.38 14.21 -24.38
C SER A 35 -3.10 14.94 -23.95
N ARG A 36 -2.82 16.12 -24.50
CA ARG A 36 -1.64 16.93 -24.13
C ARG A 36 -1.86 17.85 -22.93
N ILE A 37 -3.11 18.05 -22.48
CA ILE A 37 -3.40 18.85 -21.31
C ILE A 37 -3.58 17.86 -20.15
N ARG A 38 -2.70 17.90 -19.15
CA ARG A 38 -2.87 17.18 -17.87
C ARG A 38 -4.07 17.76 -17.11
N LEU A 39 -5.28 17.52 -17.62
CA LEU A 39 -6.51 17.90 -16.92
C LEU A 39 -6.63 17.07 -15.65
N SER A 40 -6.94 17.72 -14.54
CA SER A 40 -7.16 17.04 -13.27
C SER A 40 -8.24 15.96 -13.44
N LEU A 41 -8.13 14.86 -12.69
CA LEU A 41 -9.09 13.76 -12.72
C LEU A 41 -10.53 14.28 -12.51
N THR A 42 -10.68 15.25 -11.62
CA THR A 42 -11.95 15.96 -11.35
C THR A 42 -12.52 16.63 -12.59
N PHE A 43 -11.69 17.32 -13.35
CA PHE A 43 -12.14 17.97 -14.59
C PHE A 43 -12.56 16.95 -15.66
N ARG A 44 -11.87 15.82 -15.78
CA ARG A 44 -12.26 14.74 -16.70
C ARG A 44 -13.59 14.11 -16.33
N ILE A 45 -13.83 13.89 -15.04
CA ILE A 45 -15.12 13.37 -14.52
C ILE A 45 -16.24 14.39 -14.79
N ALA A 46 -16.01 15.67 -14.49
CA ALA A 46 -16.98 16.73 -14.75
C ALA A 46 -17.30 16.85 -16.26
N LEU A 47 -16.30 16.86 -17.12
CA LEU A 47 -16.45 16.90 -18.56
C LEU A 47 -17.24 15.69 -19.09
N HIS A 48 -16.89 14.48 -18.62
CA HIS A 48 -17.62 13.28 -19.01
C HIS A 48 -19.10 13.34 -18.60
N TYR A 49 -19.38 13.84 -17.41
CA TYR A 49 -20.76 14.00 -16.93
C TYR A 49 -21.52 15.07 -17.75
N CYS A 50 -20.89 16.19 -18.07
CA CYS A 50 -21.49 17.22 -18.97
C CYS A 50 -21.82 16.64 -20.35
N ILE A 51 -20.91 15.86 -20.94
CA ILE A 51 -21.17 15.18 -22.22
C ILE A 51 -22.34 14.19 -22.07
N GLN A 52 -22.41 13.46 -20.99
CA GLN A 52 -23.49 12.52 -20.71
C GLN A 52 -24.84 13.21 -20.53
N LEU A 53 -24.89 14.38 -19.88
CA LEU A 53 -26.10 15.20 -19.76
C LEU A 53 -26.58 15.67 -21.14
N ILE A 54 -25.69 16.22 -21.97
CA ILE A 54 -26.01 16.63 -23.33
C ILE A 54 -26.53 15.43 -24.15
N ARG A 55 -25.86 14.29 -24.04
CA ARG A 55 -26.26 13.05 -24.72
C ARG A 55 -27.63 12.53 -24.25
N SER A 56 -28.03 12.75 -22.99
CA SER A 56 -29.34 12.36 -22.46
C SER A 56 -30.43 13.35 -22.83
N PHE A 57 -30.12 14.66 -22.95
CA PHE A 57 -31.07 15.69 -23.31
C PHE A 57 -31.60 15.54 -24.73
N LEU A 58 -30.74 15.23 -25.70
CA LEU A 58 -31.07 15.11 -27.10
C LEU A 58 -32.17 14.06 -27.41
N PRO A 59 -32.10 12.81 -26.93
CA PRO A 59 -33.17 11.84 -27.09
C PRO A 59 -34.45 12.21 -26.34
N ILE A 60 -34.35 12.89 -25.17
CA ILE A 60 -35.55 13.38 -24.46
C ILE A 60 -36.29 14.40 -25.31
N CYS A 61 -35.57 15.38 -25.89
CA CYS A 61 -36.18 16.34 -26.81
C CYS A 61 -36.79 15.67 -28.02
N LEU A 62 -36.10 14.66 -28.60
CA LEU A 62 -36.61 13.89 -29.74
C LEU A 62 -37.92 13.17 -29.39
N VAL A 63 -37.95 12.45 -28.26
CA VAL A 63 -39.15 11.73 -27.80
C VAL A 63 -40.30 12.70 -27.52
N LEU A 64 -40.02 13.80 -26.83
CA LEU A 64 -41.03 14.85 -26.57
C LEU A 64 -41.60 15.43 -27.87
N THR A 65 -40.73 15.66 -28.88
CA THR A 65 -41.16 16.14 -30.19
C THR A 65 -42.02 15.12 -30.93
N ILE A 66 -41.66 13.84 -30.92
CA ILE A 66 -42.44 12.76 -31.53
C ILE A 66 -43.78 12.60 -30.84
N LEU A 67 -43.82 12.58 -29.49
CA LEU A 67 -45.06 12.50 -28.72
C LEU A 67 -45.95 13.70 -28.98
N PHE A 68 -45.36 14.85 -29.09
CA PHE A 68 -46.07 16.09 -29.42
C PHE A 68 -46.68 16.05 -30.83
N CYS A 69 -45.91 15.66 -31.85
CA CYS A 69 -46.40 15.47 -33.20
C CYS A 69 -47.55 14.46 -33.25
N PHE A 70 -47.44 13.37 -32.50
CA PHE A 70 -48.50 12.34 -32.43
C PHE A 70 -49.75 12.90 -31.73
N ALA A 71 -49.61 13.59 -30.60
CA ALA A 71 -50.70 14.18 -29.87
C ALA A 71 -51.41 15.30 -30.67
N ALA A 72 -50.68 16.01 -31.52
CA ALA A 72 -51.28 17.04 -32.42
C ALA A 72 -51.97 16.41 -33.65
N ALA A 73 -51.42 15.26 -34.17
CA ALA A 73 -51.98 14.64 -35.37
C ALA A 73 -53.40 14.07 -35.14
N VAL A 74 -53.69 13.54 -33.95
CA VAL A 74 -55.00 12.95 -33.64
C VAL A 74 -56.18 13.96 -33.73
N PRO A 75 -56.12 15.13 -33.06
CA PRO A 75 -57.19 16.11 -33.17
C PRO A 75 -57.29 16.69 -34.58
N VAL A 76 -56.11 16.87 -35.29
CA VAL A 76 -56.08 17.35 -36.67
C VAL A 76 -56.77 16.38 -37.60
N SER A 77 -56.46 15.09 -37.55
CA SER A 77 -57.08 14.09 -38.42
C SER A 77 -58.59 13.98 -38.16
N LYS A 78 -59.02 14.04 -36.89
CA LYS A 78 -60.43 13.98 -36.52
C LYS A 78 -61.21 15.20 -37.03
N THR A 79 -60.64 16.40 -36.90
CA THR A 79 -61.28 17.65 -37.42
C THR A 79 -61.31 17.67 -38.98
N LEU A 80 -60.31 17.11 -39.66
CA LEU A 80 -60.34 16.96 -41.10
C LEU A 80 -61.47 16.00 -41.53
N GLU A 81 -61.62 14.85 -40.85
CA GLU A 81 -62.70 13.88 -41.08
C GLU A 81 -64.08 14.49 -40.84
N GLU A 82 -64.24 15.25 -39.75
CA GLU A 82 -65.46 16.02 -39.47
C GLU A 82 -65.77 17.06 -40.53
N MET A 83 -64.75 17.71 -41.09
CA MET A 83 -64.88 18.66 -42.19
C MET A 83 -65.27 17.97 -43.53
N GLU A 84 -64.77 16.77 -43.80
CA GLU A 84 -65.04 16.02 -45.02
C GLU A 84 -66.49 15.49 -45.04
N HIS A 85 -67.02 15.08 -43.88
CA HIS A 85 -68.37 14.59 -43.74
C HIS A 85 -69.44 15.68 -43.46
N ALA A 86 -69.05 16.91 -43.24
CA ALA A 86 -69.95 18.02 -43.04
C ALA A 86 -70.65 18.40 -44.34
N ASP A 87 -72.02 18.53 -44.28
CA ASP A 87 -72.78 19.09 -45.43
C ASP A 87 -72.46 20.62 -45.49
N TRP A 88 -71.76 21.00 -46.56
CA TRP A 88 -71.42 22.36 -46.86
C TRP A 88 -72.61 23.01 -47.58
N GLU A 89 -73.25 24.02 -46.93
CA GLU A 89 -74.35 24.77 -47.56
C GLU A 89 -73.82 25.68 -48.68
N GLU A 90 -74.62 25.81 -49.76
CA GLU A 90 -74.25 26.65 -50.88
C GLU A 90 -74.17 28.09 -50.39
N GLY A 91 -72.94 28.66 -50.19
CA GLY A 91 -72.66 29.95 -49.72
C GLY A 91 -71.63 30.09 -48.57
N GLU A 92 -71.28 29.00 -47.92
CA GLU A 92 -70.21 29.02 -46.92
C GLU A 92 -68.81 29.14 -47.57
N THR A 93 -68.11 30.23 -47.22
CA THR A 93 -66.77 30.54 -47.71
C THR A 93 -65.67 30.20 -46.70
N GLU A 94 -66.01 30.08 -45.41
CA GLU A 94 -65.09 29.83 -44.30
C GLU A 94 -65.75 28.92 -43.25
N LYS A 95 -65.03 27.88 -42.79
CA LYS A 95 -65.43 27.05 -41.65
C LYS A 95 -64.28 26.94 -40.66
N GLN A 96 -64.57 27.18 -39.40
CA GLN A 96 -63.63 27.13 -38.30
C GLN A 96 -64.00 25.97 -37.34
N SER A 97 -63.08 25.09 -37.08
CA SER A 97 -63.21 24.04 -36.05
C SER A 97 -61.90 23.92 -35.24
N GLY A 98 -61.96 24.25 -33.96
CA GLY A 98 -60.81 24.22 -33.09
C GLY A 98 -59.60 25.00 -33.57
N TYR A 99 -58.51 24.32 -33.95
CA TYR A 99 -57.23 24.89 -34.43
C TYR A 99 -57.22 25.04 -35.97
N LEU A 100 -58.25 24.63 -36.67
CA LEU A 100 -58.34 24.63 -38.14
C LEU A 100 -59.30 25.67 -38.62
N THR A 101 -58.86 26.40 -39.65
CA THR A 101 -59.73 27.29 -40.43
C THR A 101 -59.66 26.81 -41.89
N ALA A 102 -60.80 26.53 -42.49
CA ALA A 102 -60.84 26.15 -43.92
C ALA A 102 -61.56 27.21 -44.70
N GLU A 103 -60.90 27.73 -45.78
CA GLU A 103 -61.44 28.71 -46.71
C GLU A 103 -61.57 28.09 -48.08
N ARG A 104 -62.71 28.31 -48.77
CA ARG A 104 -62.98 27.82 -50.12
C ARG A 104 -62.13 28.58 -51.15
N THR A 105 -61.35 27.84 -52.00
CA THR A 105 -60.51 28.42 -53.06
C THR A 105 -61.18 28.25 -54.40
N GLU A 106 -61.35 29.36 -55.13
CA GLU A 106 -61.94 29.34 -56.48
C GLU A 106 -60.94 29.08 -57.61
N THR A 107 -59.72 28.62 -57.34
CA THR A 107 -58.65 28.39 -58.31
C THR A 107 -58.73 27.04 -58.97
N GLN A 108 -58.86 27.01 -60.31
CA GLN A 108 -58.80 25.80 -61.13
C GLN A 108 -57.44 25.06 -61.01
N PRO A 109 -57.41 23.75 -60.99
CA PRO A 109 -56.18 23.00 -60.92
C PRO A 109 -55.48 22.99 -62.30
N GLU A 110 -54.39 23.75 -62.45
CA GLU A 110 -53.49 23.60 -63.58
C GLU A 110 -52.38 22.59 -63.30
N GLU A 111 -52.19 21.72 -64.28
CA GLU A 111 -51.24 20.61 -64.41
C GLU A 111 -49.83 20.89 -63.98
N GLN A 112 -49.41 20.62 -62.79
CA GLN A 112 -48.05 20.19 -62.47
C GLN A 112 -47.94 19.79 -61.00
N LEU A 113 -48.01 18.49 -60.67
CA LEU A 113 -48.00 18.00 -59.28
C LEU A 113 -46.64 18.17 -58.59
N PHE A 114 -45.52 18.04 -59.28
CA PHE A 114 -44.19 18.08 -58.67
C PHE A 114 -43.64 19.49 -58.32
N PRO A 115 -43.74 20.48 -59.19
CA PRO A 115 -43.32 21.86 -58.82
C PRO A 115 -44.22 22.48 -57.75
N ARG A 116 -45.51 22.13 -57.74
CA ARG A 116 -46.47 22.57 -56.66
C ARG A 116 -46.10 21.99 -55.30
N LEU A 117 -45.69 20.71 -55.18
CA LEU A 117 -45.27 20.09 -53.91
C LEU A 117 -44.02 20.75 -53.33
N SER A 118 -42.99 21.06 -54.10
CA SER A 118 -41.80 21.73 -53.63
C SER A 118 -42.06 23.17 -53.18
N GLN A 119 -42.92 23.91 -53.89
CA GLN A 119 -43.39 25.25 -53.49
C GLN A 119 -44.26 25.20 -52.27
N GLN A 120 -45.21 24.24 -52.17
CA GLN A 120 -46.06 24.06 -50.98
C GLN A 120 -45.21 23.73 -49.74
N ILE A 121 -44.23 22.86 -49.83
CA ILE A 121 -43.33 22.55 -48.74
C ILE A 121 -42.55 23.79 -48.33
N SER A 122 -42.03 24.58 -49.28
CA SER A 122 -41.28 25.79 -49.01
C SER A 122 -42.16 26.87 -48.31
N VAL A 123 -43.38 27.06 -48.80
CA VAL A 123 -44.35 27.99 -48.20
C VAL A 123 -44.77 27.49 -46.81
N MET A 124 -45.03 26.21 -46.65
CA MET A 124 -45.37 25.58 -45.38
C MET A 124 -44.27 25.78 -44.32
N PHE A 125 -43.02 25.58 -44.70
CA PHE A 125 -41.90 25.87 -43.81
C PHE A 125 -41.80 27.35 -43.45
N ARG A 126 -41.92 28.25 -44.43
CA ARG A 126 -41.88 29.68 -44.17
C ARG A 126 -43.00 30.11 -43.24
N ASP A 127 -44.23 29.72 -43.52
CA ASP A 127 -45.42 30.10 -42.73
C ASP A 127 -45.37 29.52 -41.32
N CYS A 128 -44.81 28.33 -41.15
CA CYS A 128 -44.60 27.73 -39.82
C CYS A 128 -43.65 28.57 -38.96
N PHE A 129 -42.59 29.14 -39.56
CA PHE A 129 -41.61 29.94 -38.82
C PHE A 129 -42.04 31.43 -38.67
N THR A 130 -42.74 32.01 -39.64
CA THR A 130 -43.11 33.45 -39.60
C THR A 130 -44.46 33.70 -39.00
N GLU A 131 -45.47 32.93 -39.35
CA GLU A 131 -46.86 33.14 -38.94
C GLU A 131 -47.35 32.11 -37.94
N HIS A 132 -46.55 31.12 -37.58
CA HIS A 132 -46.89 29.99 -36.71
C HIS A 132 -48.16 29.24 -37.13
N CYS A 133 -48.33 29.08 -38.43
CA CYS A 133 -49.42 28.35 -39.04
C CYS A 133 -48.90 27.44 -40.15
N VAL A 134 -49.64 26.35 -40.46
CA VAL A 134 -49.41 25.50 -41.59
C VAL A 134 -50.63 25.58 -42.50
N ARG A 135 -50.39 25.90 -43.76
CA ARG A 135 -51.42 25.97 -44.81
C ARG A 135 -51.21 24.82 -45.76
N PHE A 136 -52.29 24.10 -46.07
CA PHE A 136 -52.28 23.03 -47.10
C PHE A 136 -53.63 23.00 -47.80
N TYR A 137 -53.61 22.50 -49.05
CA TYR A 137 -54.83 22.33 -49.86
C TYR A 137 -55.40 20.94 -49.58
N HIS A 138 -56.66 20.88 -49.30
CA HIS A 138 -57.40 19.63 -49.13
C HIS A 138 -58.55 19.60 -50.20
N THR A 139 -58.60 18.48 -50.95
CA THR A 139 -59.65 18.31 -51.97
C THR A 139 -60.68 17.32 -51.44
N THR A 140 -61.92 17.77 -51.30
CA THR A 140 -63.00 16.89 -50.85
C THR A 140 -63.43 15.91 -51.98
N GLY A 141 -64.11 14.82 -51.59
CA GLY A 141 -64.66 13.84 -52.55
C GLY A 141 -65.62 14.42 -53.57
N LYS A 142 -66.07 15.64 -53.42
CA LYS A 142 -66.94 16.38 -54.38
C LYS A 142 -66.10 17.29 -55.33
N GLY A 143 -64.76 17.17 -55.31
CA GLY A 143 -63.86 17.94 -56.17
C GLY A 143 -63.67 19.42 -55.81
N MET A 144 -64.09 19.83 -54.63
CA MET A 144 -63.87 21.19 -54.12
C MET A 144 -62.55 21.28 -53.38
N GLU A 145 -61.77 22.33 -53.67
CA GLU A 145 -60.49 22.59 -53.03
C GLU A 145 -60.67 23.59 -51.91
N TRP A 146 -60.10 23.24 -50.74
CA TRP A 146 -60.12 24.08 -49.54
C TRP A 146 -58.70 24.37 -49.11
N LEU A 147 -58.43 25.62 -48.77
CA LEU A 147 -57.20 26.06 -48.10
C LEU A 147 -57.39 25.83 -46.60
N VAL A 148 -56.77 24.84 -46.04
CA VAL A 148 -56.84 24.53 -44.60
C VAL A 148 -55.68 25.19 -43.90
N THR A 149 -55.94 26.08 -42.97
CA THR A 149 -54.95 26.76 -42.13
C THR A 149 -54.98 26.19 -40.73
N LEU A 150 -53.89 25.53 -40.33
CA LEU A 150 -53.68 25.00 -38.98
C LEU A 150 -52.96 26.07 -38.12
N ARG A 151 -53.60 26.58 -37.08
CA ARG A 151 -52.99 27.54 -36.16
C ARG A 151 -52.11 26.80 -35.13
N LEU A 152 -50.79 26.89 -35.27
CA LEU A 152 -49.80 26.19 -34.46
C LEU A 152 -49.34 27.02 -33.24
N LYS A 153 -49.69 28.30 -33.14
CA LYS A 153 -49.16 29.21 -32.13
C LYS A 153 -49.24 28.65 -30.70
N GLU A 154 -50.40 28.22 -30.28
CA GLU A 154 -50.61 27.70 -28.91
C GLU A 154 -49.85 26.38 -28.67
N ILE A 155 -49.80 25.56 -29.70
CA ILE A 155 -49.13 24.27 -29.70
C ILE A 155 -47.61 24.47 -29.61
N ILE A 156 -47.03 25.38 -30.39
CA ILE A 156 -45.60 25.72 -30.37
C ILE A 156 -45.24 26.34 -28.99
N VAL A 157 -46.07 27.19 -28.45
CA VAL A 157 -45.86 27.80 -27.12
C VAL A 157 -45.83 26.72 -26.03
N PHE A 158 -46.82 25.81 -26.03
CA PHE A 158 -46.84 24.70 -25.08
C PHE A 158 -45.62 23.79 -25.21
N TRP A 159 -45.20 23.43 -26.44
CA TRP A 159 -44.02 22.66 -26.70
C TRP A 159 -42.74 23.37 -26.26
N SER A 160 -42.65 24.69 -26.47
CA SER A 160 -41.50 25.48 -26.00
C SER A 160 -41.36 25.47 -24.47
N TYR A 161 -42.51 25.52 -23.72
CA TYR A 161 -42.49 25.36 -22.27
C TYR A 161 -42.03 23.98 -21.81
N LEU A 162 -42.41 22.92 -22.51
CA LEU A 162 -41.93 21.55 -22.20
C LEU A 162 -40.41 21.41 -22.39
N ILE A 163 -39.87 21.95 -23.48
CA ILE A 163 -38.42 21.94 -23.72
C ILE A 163 -37.69 22.83 -22.71
N ALA A 164 -38.21 24.02 -22.42
CA ALA A 164 -37.63 24.89 -21.40
C ALA A 164 -37.64 24.22 -20.01
N GLY A 165 -38.69 23.51 -19.66
CA GLY A 165 -38.80 22.73 -18.44
C GLY A 165 -37.76 21.60 -18.39
N ALA A 166 -37.58 20.84 -19.48
CA ALA A 166 -36.57 19.78 -19.58
C ALA A 166 -35.14 20.37 -19.43
N PHE A 167 -34.87 21.49 -20.08
CA PHE A 167 -33.59 22.19 -19.97
C PHE A 167 -33.31 22.68 -18.55
N LEU A 168 -34.36 23.25 -17.87
CA LEU A 168 -34.25 23.68 -16.47
C LEU A 168 -33.92 22.47 -15.55
N CYS A 169 -34.56 21.33 -15.76
CA CYS A 169 -34.27 20.11 -15.02
C CYS A 169 -32.81 19.67 -15.18
N ASP A 170 -32.27 19.74 -16.41
CA ASP A 170 -30.85 19.38 -16.64
C ASP A 170 -29.89 20.39 -16.02
N ILE A 171 -30.21 21.67 -15.99
CA ILE A 171 -29.44 22.67 -15.25
C ILE A 171 -29.45 22.36 -13.73
N ILE A 172 -30.58 22.02 -13.15
CA ILE A 172 -30.71 21.66 -11.73
C ILE A 172 -29.87 20.41 -11.44
N ARG A 173 -29.92 19.37 -12.31
CA ARG A 173 -29.09 18.16 -12.21
C ARG A 173 -27.60 18.50 -12.26
N MET A 174 -27.19 19.41 -13.15
CA MET A 174 -25.81 19.85 -13.27
C MET A 174 -25.34 20.59 -12.01
N ILE A 175 -26.12 21.50 -11.47
CA ILE A 175 -25.82 22.24 -10.21
C ILE A 175 -25.68 21.22 -9.05
N TYR A 176 -26.60 20.27 -8.94
CA TYR A 176 -26.57 19.23 -7.92
C TYR A 176 -25.29 18.39 -8.03
N PHE A 177 -24.89 18.00 -9.24
CA PHE A 177 -23.66 17.25 -9.49
C PHE A 177 -22.42 18.03 -9.05
N PHE A 178 -22.26 19.29 -9.47
CA PHE A 178 -21.12 20.12 -9.08
C PHE A 178 -21.03 20.36 -7.56
N ARG A 179 -22.17 20.48 -6.89
CA ARG A 179 -22.18 20.56 -5.41
C ARG A 179 -21.76 19.24 -4.77
N HIS A 180 -22.13 18.11 -5.37
CA HIS A 180 -21.78 16.79 -4.86
C HIS A 180 -20.33 16.43 -5.17
N GLU A 181 -19.80 16.84 -6.31
CA GLU A 181 -18.40 16.63 -6.73
C GLU A 181 -17.40 17.23 -5.73
N LYS A 182 -17.65 18.42 -5.23
CA LYS A 182 -16.79 19.04 -4.20
C LYS A 182 -16.70 18.19 -2.93
N ARG A 183 -17.78 17.50 -2.56
CA ARG A 183 -17.80 16.58 -1.41
C ARG A 183 -17.02 15.29 -1.71
N LEU A 184 -17.18 14.76 -2.92
CA LEU A 184 -16.47 13.57 -3.37
C LEU A 184 -14.96 13.83 -3.44
N ASN A 185 -14.54 14.96 -3.99
CA ASN A 185 -13.14 15.37 -4.07
C ASN A 185 -12.48 15.43 -2.69
N LYS A 186 -13.13 16.08 -1.70
CA LYS A 186 -12.62 16.16 -0.32
C LYS A 186 -12.59 14.81 0.41
N ARG A 187 -13.57 13.92 0.15
CA ARG A 187 -13.71 12.67 0.92
C ARG A 187 -12.96 11.49 0.32
N VAL A 188 -12.75 11.48 -0.99
CA VAL A 188 -12.15 10.36 -1.70
C VAL A 188 -10.82 10.74 -2.35
N LEU A 189 -10.78 11.80 -3.14
CA LEU A 189 -9.61 12.13 -3.94
C LEU A 189 -8.50 12.84 -3.15
N ALA A 190 -8.84 13.66 -2.15
CA ALA A 190 -7.83 14.31 -1.33
C ALA A 190 -7.01 13.29 -0.51
N PRO A 191 -7.61 12.33 0.22
CA PRO A 191 -6.85 11.30 0.93
C PRO A 191 -5.95 10.46 0.01
N ILE A 192 -6.43 10.11 -1.19
CA ILE A 192 -5.60 9.36 -2.16
C ILE A 192 -4.39 10.18 -2.59
N ARG A 193 -4.58 11.48 -2.83
CA ARG A 193 -3.49 12.39 -3.20
C ARG A 193 -2.48 12.54 -2.07
N ASP A 194 -2.96 12.64 -0.82
CA ASP A 194 -2.12 12.73 0.37
C ASP A 194 -1.28 11.45 0.54
N ILE A 195 -1.88 10.28 0.33
CA ILE A 195 -1.16 8.98 0.32
C ILE A 195 -0.09 8.97 -0.77
N THR A 196 -0.43 9.41 -1.98
CA THR A 196 0.51 9.43 -3.12
C THR A 196 1.67 10.38 -2.87
N SER A 197 1.38 11.61 -2.42
CA SER A 197 2.42 12.60 -2.13
C SER A 197 3.33 12.18 -0.98
N MET A 198 2.77 11.52 0.03
CA MET A 198 3.54 10.95 1.13
C MET A 198 4.45 9.82 0.63
N ALA A 199 3.94 8.93 -0.23
CA ALA A 199 4.75 7.85 -0.81
C ALA A 199 5.89 8.38 -1.70
N GLU A 200 5.66 9.46 -2.44
CA GLU A 200 6.68 10.13 -3.27
C GLU A 200 7.74 10.85 -2.43
N THR A 201 7.36 11.41 -1.28
CA THR A 201 8.27 12.15 -0.39
C THR A 201 8.87 11.30 0.72
N LEU A 202 8.54 9.99 0.76
CA LEU A 202 9.04 9.09 1.79
C LEU A 202 10.56 9.00 1.71
N SER A 203 11.23 9.50 2.76
CA SER A 203 12.67 9.48 2.93
C SER A 203 13.01 9.20 4.40
N GLU A 204 14.27 8.96 4.68
CA GLU A 204 14.75 8.70 6.04
C GLU A 204 14.31 9.78 7.05
N SER A 205 14.26 11.04 6.63
CA SER A 205 13.87 12.18 7.48
C SER A 205 12.36 12.26 7.76
N ASN A 206 11.52 11.57 6.98
CA ASN A 206 10.06 11.70 7.03
C ASN A 206 9.32 10.40 7.42
N LEU A 207 10.05 9.38 7.89
CA LEU A 207 9.47 8.09 8.29
C LEU A 207 8.49 8.19 9.46
N SER A 208 8.59 9.25 10.28
CA SER A 208 7.68 9.51 11.41
C SER A 208 6.32 10.10 10.98
N ASN A 209 6.21 10.59 9.76
CA ASN A 209 4.96 11.13 9.26
C ASN A 209 3.92 10.01 9.10
N ARG A 210 2.65 10.35 9.40
CA ARG A 210 1.53 9.41 9.28
C ARG A 210 0.42 10.02 8.45
N ILE A 211 -0.30 9.17 7.74
CA ILE A 211 -1.50 9.57 6.99
C ILE A 211 -2.56 9.98 7.99
N ASN A 212 -3.11 11.19 7.79
CA ASN A 212 -4.20 11.68 8.61
C ASN A 212 -5.49 10.92 8.26
N ILE A 213 -6.00 10.15 9.23
CA ILE A 213 -7.24 9.37 9.12
C ILE A 213 -8.48 10.15 9.56
N ALA A 214 -8.32 11.38 10.06
CA ALA A 214 -9.42 12.22 10.49
C ALA A 214 -10.26 12.66 9.25
N GLY A 215 -11.53 12.28 9.22
CA GLY A 215 -12.43 12.60 8.11
C GLY A 215 -12.51 11.58 6.98
N THR A 216 -11.66 10.56 6.96
CA THR A 216 -11.81 9.42 6.06
C THR A 216 -12.83 8.42 6.62
N LYS A 217 -13.61 7.80 5.74
CA LYS A 217 -14.62 6.79 6.11
C LYS A 217 -14.43 5.55 5.25
N ASN A 218 -14.92 4.41 5.76
CA ASN A 218 -14.97 3.14 5.06
C ASN A 218 -13.57 2.64 4.62
N GLU A 219 -13.46 2.05 3.46
CA GLU A 219 -12.29 1.35 2.89
C GLU A 219 -11.03 2.23 2.85
N LEU A 220 -11.17 3.55 2.66
CA LEU A 220 -10.04 4.48 2.67
C LEU A 220 -9.43 4.65 4.06
N LYS A 221 -10.25 4.57 5.11
CA LYS A 221 -9.76 4.60 6.50
C LYS A 221 -8.96 3.32 6.79
N ASP A 222 -9.49 2.17 6.38
CA ASP A 222 -8.83 0.88 6.58
C ASP A 222 -7.50 0.83 5.82
N LEU A 223 -7.47 1.32 4.57
CA LEU A 223 -6.23 1.45 3.80
C LEU A 223 -5.20 2.35 4.51
N ALA A 224 -5.61 3.53 5.00
CA ALA A 224 -4.71 4.44 5.72
C ALA A 224 -4.17 3.81 7.02
N VAL A 225 -5.00 3.05 7.76
CA VAL A 225 -4.57 2.30 8.95
C VAL A 225 -3.54 1.24 8.59
N VAL A 226 -3.75 0.48 7.51
CA VAL A 226 -2.80 -0.55 7.06
C VAL A 226 -1.47 0.08 6.66
N ILE A 227 -1.50 1.18 5.91
CA ILE A 227 -0.29 1.91 5.51
C ILE A 227 0.45 2.48 6.74
N ASN A 228 -0.26 3.09 7.69
CA ASN A 228 0.35 3.59 8.92
C ASN A 228 1.03 2.46 9.72
N ARG A 229 0.42 1.27 9.82
CA ARG A 229 1.06 0.10 10.44
C ARG A 229 2.31 -0.36 9.69
N MET A 230 2.29 -0.28 8.35
CA MET A 230 3.47 -0.58 7.54
C MET A 230 4.59 0.44 7.79
N LEU A 231 4.26 1.73 7.85
CA LEU A 231 5.21 2.79 8.19
C LEU A 231 5.78 2.61 9.60
N ASP A 232 4.96 2.24 10.60
CA ASP A 232 5.43 1.93 11.96
C ASP A 232 6.44 0.78 11.98
N ARG A 233 6.25 -0.21 11.11
CA ARG A 233 7.17 -1.35 11.00
C ARG A 233 8.48 -0.93 10.33
N ILE A 234 8.41 -0.13 9.26
CA ILE A 234 9.58 0.38 8.55
C ILE A 234 10.39 1.29 9.47
N GLU A 235 9.75 2.24 10.15
CA GLU A 235 10.41 3.17 11.06
C GLU A 235 11.13 2.42 12.20
N ARG A 236 10.46 1.44 12.82
CA ARG A 236 11.08 0.61 13.85
C ARG A 236 12.29 -0.17 13.31
N SER A 237 12.17 -0.75 12.11
CA SER A 237 13.27 -1.48 11.49
C SER A 237 14.45 -0.56 11.15
N TYR A 238 14.18 0.62 10.62
CA TYR A 238 15.19 1.61 10.29
C TYR A 238 15.92 2.13 11.54
N ASN A 239 15.16 2.49 12.58
CA ASN A 239 15.74 2.95 13.84
C ASN A 239 16.58 1.87 14.52
N SER A 240 16.12 0.61 14.50
CA SER A 240 16.89 -0.53 15.00
C SER A 240 18.19 -0.73 14.22
N GLN A 241 18.15 -0.59 12.89
CA GLN A 241 19.35 -0.70 12.05
C GLN A 241 20.34 0.45 12.30
N LYS A 242 19.83 1.69 12.43
CA LYS A 242 20.65 2.86 12.74
C LYS A 242 21.32 2.71 14.10
N GLN A 243 20.57 2.27 15.11
CA GLN A 243 21.10 2.02 16.45
C GLN A 243 22.19 0.94 16.41
N PHE A 244 21.93 -0.19 15.70
CA PHE A 244 22.89 -1.27 15.54
C PHE A 244 24.23 -0.77 14.94
N VAL A 245 24.20 0.06 13.89
CA VAL A 245 25.42 0.61 13.28
C VAL A 245 26.15 1.56 14.24
N SER A 246 25.40 2.37 14.98
CA SER A 246 25.95 3.27 15.99
C SER A 246 26.65 2.49 17.11
N ASP A 247 25.98 1.49 17.68
CA ASP A 247 26.48 0.69 18.79
C ASP A 247 27.70 -0.14 18.36
N ALA A 248 27.66 -0.78 17.17
CA ALA A 248 28.81 -1.49 16.62
C ALA A 248 30.02 -0.57 16.43
N SER A 249 29.78 0.67 15.99
CA SER A 249 30.86 1.65 15.81
C SER A 249 31.47 2.07 17.16
N HIS A 250 30.65 2.18 18.20
CA HIS A 250 31.13 2.48 19.54
C HIS A 250 31.93 1.32 20.13
N GLU A 251 31.41 0.09 20.01
CA GLU A 251 32.08 -1.11 20.55
C GLU A 251 33.39 -1.45 19.81
N LEU A 252 33.55 -1.08 18.55
CA LEU A 252 34.81 -1.21 17.80
C LEU A 252 35.82 -0.10 18.12
N ARG A 253 35.36 1.10 18.49
CA ARG A 253 36.25 2.22 18.76
C ARG A 253 37.08 2.03 20.01
N THR A 254 36.51 1.43 21.04
CA THR A 254 37.16 1.23 22.35
C THR A 254 38.39 0.31 22.24
N PRO A 255 38.32 -0.92 21.71
CA PRO A 255 39.48 -1.80 21.56
C PRO A 255 40.56 -1.19 20.65
N ILE A 256 40.17 -0.48 19.57
CA ILE A 256 41.12 0.21 18.70
C ILE A 256 41.92 1.29 19.47
N ALA A 257 41.25 2.03 20.38
CA ALA A 257 41.93 3.04 21.20
C ALA A 257 42.88 2.37 22.21
N VAL A 258 42.50 1.22 22.80
CA VAL A 258 43.35 0.46 23.71
C VAL A 258 44.56 -0.10 22.99
N ILE A 259 44.41 -0.77 21.85
CA ILE A 259 45.49 -1.29 21.01
C ILE A 259 46.45 -0.18 20.63
N ARG A 260 45.93 1.01 20.26
CA ARG A 260 46.75 2.16 19.93
C ARG A 260 47.56 2.63 21.14
N GLY A 261 46.92 2.70 22.33
CA GLY A 261 47.60 3.07 23.57
C GLY A 261 48.77 2.16 23.91
N TYR A 262 48.56 0.85 23.89
CA TYR A 262 49.62 -0.14 24.13
C TYR A 262 50.70 -0.11 23.05
N THR A 263 50.31 0.10 21.78
CA THR A 263 51.32 0.26 20.70
C THR A 263 52.21 1.50 20.91
N ASP A 264 51.62 2.60 21.36
CA ASP A 264 52.40 3.82 21.66
C ASP A 264 53.29 3.65 22.92
N MET A 265 52.79 2.87 23.91
CA MET A 265 53.58 2.49 25.10
C MET A 265 54.78 1.58 24.71
N LEU A 266 54.54 0.56 23.87
CA LEU A 266 55.59 -0.30 23.38
C LEU A 266 56.68 0.43 22.55
N LYS A 267 56.28 1.41 21.76
CA LYS A 267 57.24 2.27 21.02
C LYS A 267 58.17 3.06 21.91
N ARG A 268 57.69 3.49 23.10
CA ARG A 268 58.45 4.37 24.01
C ARG A 268 59.33 3.56 24.95
N TRP A 269 58.80 2.45 25.51
CA TRP A 269 59.47 1.74 26.63
C TRP A 269 59.67 0.22 26.36
N GLY A 270 59.00 -0.37 25.37
CA GLY A 270 59.01 -1.83 25.17
C GLY A 270 60.37 -2.40 24.79
N LYS A 271 61.39 -1.59 24.38
CA LYS A 271 62.74 -2.04 24.10
C LYS A 271 63.57 -2.14 25.38
N ASP A 272 63.26 -1.34 26.38
CA ASP A 272 64.11 -1.15 27.57
C ASP A 272 63.49 -1.88 28.79
N ASP A 273 62.20 -2.26 28.70
CA ASP A 273 61.47 -2.88 29.79
C ASP A 273 60.74 -4.15 29.31
N PRO A 274 61.20 -5.35 29.67
CA PRO A 274 60.60 -6.65 29.29
C PRO A 274 59.15 -6.83 29.84
N GLU A 275 58.83 -6.27 31.02
CA GLU A 275 57.47 -6.38 31.61
C GLU A 275 56.48 -5.56 30.81
N VAL A 276 56.86 -4.36 30.41
CA VAL A 276 56.06 -3.51 29.51
C VAL A 276 55.86 -4.16 28.14
N LEU A 277 56.88 -4.89 27.65
CA LEU A 277 56.79 -5.60 26.38
C LEU A 277 55.75 -6.74 26.46
N GLU A 278 55.84 -7.57 27.51
CA GLU A 278 54.95 -8.72 27.71
C GLU A 278 53.50 -8.26 27.95
N GLU A 279 53.30 -7.26 28.83
CA GLU A 279 51.99 -6.68 29.07
C GLU A 279 51.38 -6.11 27.82
N GLY A 280 52.13 -5.34 27.04
CA GLY A 280 51.61 -4.69 25.82
C GLY A 280 51.22 -5.68 24.73
N ILE A 281 52.05 -6.74 24.54
CA ILE A 281 51.71 -7.81 23.57
C ILE A 281 50.48 -8.57 24.02
N SER A 282 50.37 -8.95 25.29
CA SER A 282 49.24 -9.66 25.86
C SER A 282 47.96 -8.85 25.74
N ALA A 283 47.98 -7.57 26.09
CA ALA A 283 46.81 -6.71 25.98
C ALA A 283 46.36 -6.52 24.52
N ILE A 284 47.30 -6.32 23.57
CA ILE A 284 46.97 -6.19 22.14
C ILE A 284 46.38 -7.50 21.61
N SER A 285 46.92 -8.65 22.01
CA SER A 285 46.37 -9.97 21.62
C SER A 285 44.94 -10.15 22.12
N GLN A 286 44.72 -9.87 23.41
CA GLN A 286 43.40 -10.00 24.04
C GLN A 286 42.37 -9.10 23.37
N GLU A 287 42.69 -7.83 23.10
CA GLU A 287 41.77 -6.93 22.41
C GLU A 287 41.48 -7.33 20.96
N THR A 288 42.47 -7.90 20.28
CA THR A 288 42.32 -8.42 18.91
C THR A 288 41.38 -9.65 18.88
N ASP A 289 41.49 -10.56 19.82
CA ASP A 289 40.59 -11.70 19.96
C ASP A 289 39.18 -11.26 20.29
N GLY A 290 39.00 -10.29 21.21
CA GLY A 290 37.69 -9.69 21.50
C GLY A 290 37.05 -9.00 20.27
N MET A 291 37.87 -8.30 19.46
CA MET A 291 37.38 -7.70 18.21
C MET A 291 36.96 -8.79 17.20
N LYS A 292 37.65 -9.89 17.09
CA LYS A 292 37.27 -11.01 16.22
C LYS A 292 35.91 -11.56 16.62
N ASP A 293 35.69 -11.82 17.92
CA ASP A 293 34.44 -12.34 18.44
C ASP A 293 33.28 -11.36 18.23
N LEU A 294 33.55 -10.05 18.36
CA LEU A 294 32.57 -9.00 18.06
C LEU A 294 32.17 -9.02 16.58
N VAL A 295 33.16 -9.07 15.66
CA VAL A 295 32.90 -9.11 14.21
C VAL A 295 32.13 -10.38 13.82
N GLU A 296 32.47 -11.54 14.35
CA GLU A 296 31.74 -12.79 14.10
C GLU A 296 30.26 -12.69 14.59
N SER A 297 30.06 -12.10 15.78
CA SER A 297 28.73 -11.84 16.33
C SER A 297 27.91 -10.89 15.43
N LEU A 298 28.52 -9.81 14.93
CA LEU A 298 27.87 -8.87 14.01
C LEU A 298 27.53 -9.50 12.67
N LEU A 299 28.41 -10.35 12.13
CA LEU A 299 28.14 -11.11 10.89
C LEU A 299 26.99 -12.10 11.07
N PHE A 300 26.94 -12.80 12.22
CA PHE A 300 25.83 -13.70 12.54
C PHE A 300 24.49 -12.94 12.54
N LEU A 301 24.43 -11.80 13.25
CA LEU A 301 23.23 -10.94 13.29
C LEU A 301 22.82 -10.43 11.91
N ALA A 302 23.79 -10.01 11.08
CA ALA A 302 23.54 -9.54 9.73
C ALA A 302 22.99 -10.66 8.81
N ARG A 303 23.46 -11.90 8.96
CA ARG A 303 22.92 -13.06 8.22
C ARG A 303 21.49 -13.39 8.63
N HIS A 304 21.21 -13.33 9.92
CA HIS A 304 19.85 -13.51 10.44
C HIS A 304 18.87 -12.46 9.90
N ASP A 305 19.23 -11.16 9.95
CA ASP A 305 18.37 -10.06 9.49
C ASP A 305 18.06 -10.18 7.99
N LYS A 306 19.00 -10.69 7.20
CA LYS A 306 18.80 -10.98 5.77
C LYS A 306 18.04 -12.29 5.50
N LYS A 307 17.67 -13.07 6.53
CA LYS A 307 17.07 -14.41 6.40
C LYS A 307 17.95 -15.38 5.59
N THR A 308 19.26 -15.22 5.64
CA THR A 308 20.25 -16.06 4.97
C THR A 308 20.97 -17.01 5.94
N LEU A 309 20.47 -17.12 7.18
CA LEU A 309 21.00 -18.06 8.16
C LEU A 309 20.69 -19.48 7.68
N MET A 310 21.71 -20.23 7.30
CA MET A 310 21.59 -21.64 6.97
C MET A 310 21.77 -22.45 8.25
N MET A 311 20.87 -23.40 8.52
CA MET A 311 20.93 -24.31 9.65
C MET A 311 21.27 -25.73 9.11
N GLU A 312 22.25 -26.38 9.72
CA GLU A 312 22.59 -27.76 9.44
C GLU A 312 21.92 -28.66 10.48
N VAL A 313 20.63 -28.93 10.24
CA VAL A 313 19.83 -29.72 11.18
C VAL A 313 20.25 -31.19 11.14
N SER A 314 20.61 -31.76 12.28
CA SER A 314 20.94 -33.15 12.48
C SER A 314 20.27 -33.73 13.74
N GLU A 315 20.17 -35.03 13.85
CA GLU A 315 19.73 -35.71 15.08
C GLU A 315 20.95 -36.04 15.94
N PHE A 316 20.90 -35.65 17.21
CA PHE A 316 21.94 -35.90 18.18
C PHE A 316 21.40 -36.05 19.59
N ASP A 317 22.14 -36.69 20.48
CA ASP A 317 21.78 -36.76 21.90
C ASP A 317 22.10 -35.44 22.58
N ALA A 318 21.05 -34.80 23.16
CA ALA A 318 21.19 -33.52 23.84
C ALA A 318 21.99 -33.64 25.15
N CYS A 319 21.93 -34.79 25.82
CA CYS A 319 22.73 -35.08 27.01
C CYS A 319 24.23 -35.15 26.69
N GLU A 320 24.60 -35.80 25.58
CA GLU A 320 25.99 -35.83 25.12
C GLU A 320 26.52 -34.42 24.83
N LEU A 321 25.72 -33.58 24.20
CA LEU A 321 26.09 -32.19 23.93
C LEU A 321 26.32 -31.39 25.22
N VAL A 322 25.43 -31.54 26.23
CA VAL A 322 25.61 -30.89 27.53
C VAL A 322 26.87 -31.38 28.26
N HIS A 323 27.17 -32.69 28.19
CA HIS A 323 28.40 -33.25 28.77
C HIS A 323 29.66 -32.71 28.08
N GLU A 324 29.60 -32.55 26.75
CA GLU A 324 30.71 -31.98 25.98
C GLU A 324 30.97 -30.52 26.41
N VAL A 325 29.93 -29.70 26.46
CA VAL A 325 30.05 -28.30 26.92
C VAL A 325 30.54 -28.25 28.35
N PHE A 326 29.98 -29.06 29.24
CA PHE A 326 30.44 -29.15 30.63
C PHE A 326 31.96 -29.41 30.75
N LYS A 327 32.50 -30.38 29.97
CA LYS A 327 33.94 -30.69 29.97
C LYS A 327 34.76 -29.51 29.46
N GLU A 328 34.33 -28.87 28.37
CA GLU A 328 35.04 -27.74 27.78
C GLU A 328 35.07 -26.54 28.74
N GLU A 329 33.92 -26.15 29.31
CA GLU A 329 33.82 -25.02 30.21
C GLU A 329 34.58 -25.25 31.53
N THR A 330 34.61 -26.49 32.05
CA THR A 330 35.39 -26.83 33.23
C THR A 330 36.89 -26.69 32.97
N MET A 331 37.37 -26.96 31.76
CA MET A 331 38.78 -26.80 31.38
C MET A 331 39.19 -25.35 31.20
N VAL A 332 38.27 -24.53 30.65
CA VAL A 332 38.55 -23.13 30.31
C VAL A 332 38.41 -22.22 31.55
N HIS A 333 37.42 -22.46 32.39
CA HIS A 333 37.08 -21.62 33.51
C HIS A 333 37.45 -22.24 34.87
N CYS A 334 38.74 -22.38 35.17
CA CYS A 334 39.26 -23.00 36.38
C CYS A 334 38.89 -22.26 37.66
N GLY A 335 38.39 -21.02 37.60
CA GLY A 335 37.95 -20.23 38.77
C GLY A 335 36.53 -20.51 39.25
N HIS A 336 35.77 -21.38 38.55
CA HIS A 336 34.38 -21.71 38.88
C HIS A 336 34.21 -23.24 38.91
N HIS A 337 33.19 -23.70 39.69
CA HIS A 337 32.88 -25.10 39.80
C HIS A 337 31.67 -25.47 38.97
N PHE A 338 31.93 -26.06 37.78
CA PHE A 338 30.84 -26.57 36.96
C PHE A 338 30.30 -27.88 37.51
N ARG A 339 28.98 -28.04 37.54
CA ARG A 339 28.28 -29.25 38.01
C ARG A 339 27.18 -29.63 37.05
N LEU A 340 27.03 -30.95 36.83
CA LEU A 340 25.88 -31.49 36.13
C LEU A 340 24.79 -31.83 37.10
N GLU A 341 23.60 -31.22 36.89
CA GLU A 341 22.36 -31.66 37.55
C GLU A 341 21.66 -32.69 36.65
N GLU A 342 20.43 -33.06 36.95
CA GLU A 342 19.63 -34.03 36.20
C GLU A 342 19.83 -33.97 34.70
N THR A 343 20.29 -35.05 34.10
CA THR A 343 20.56 -35.20 32.67
C THR A 343 19.81 -36.39 32.08
N ASP A 344 18.73 -36.10 31.35
CA ASP A 344 17.98 -37.11 30.60
C ASP A 344 18.59 -37.25 29.20
N SER A 345 18.79 -38.49 28.74
CA SER A 345 19.17 -38.74 27.35
C SER A 345 17.93 -38.67 26.46
N PHE A 346 17.98 -37.83 25.42
CA PHE A 346 16.95 -37.75 24.39
C PHE A 346 17.53 -37.22 23.07
N LEU A 347 16.94 -37.68 21.97
CA LEU A 347 17.32 -37.23 20.65
C LEU A 347 16.67 -35.86 20.36
N LEU A 348 17.51 -34.91 19.93
CA LEU A 348 17.09 -33.57 19.54
C LEU A 348 17.40 -33.39 18.06
N LYS A 349 16.43 -32.92 17.30
CA LYS A 349 16.57 -32.55 15.88
C LYS A 349 16.82 -31.06 15.73
N ALA A 350 18.07 -30.66 15.66
CA ALA A 350 18.49 -29.25 15.66
C ALA A 350 19.87 -29.11 14.98
N ASP A 351 20.31 -27.86 14.78
CA ASP A 351 21.72 -27.60 14.45
C ASP A 351 22.55 -27.68 15.72
N ARG A 352 23.35 -28.79 15.80
CA ARG A 352 24.14 -29.11 16.96
C ARG A 352 25.14 -28.02 17.35
N ASN A 353 25.76 -27.39 16.35
CA ASN A 353 26.76 -26.35 16.56
C ASN A 353 26.11 -25.05 17.10
N MET A 354 24.95 -24.69 16.57
CA MET A 354 24.22 -23.55 17.06
C MET A 354 23.70 -23.76 18.48
N ILE A 355 23.18 -24.95 18.82
CA ILE A 355 22.75 -25.24 20.20
C ILE A 355 23.95 -25.27 21.16
N LYS A 356 25.10 -25.81 20.72
CA LYS A 356 26.34 -25.70 21.48
C LYS A 356 26.73 -24.25 21.75
N GLN A 357 26.65 -23.40 20.73
CA GLN A 357 26.92 -21.96 20.88
C GLN A 357 25.99 -21.28 21.87
N VAL A 358 24.70 -21.66 21.91
CA VAL A 358 23.75 -21.14 22.93
C VAL A 358 24.20 -21.51 24.33
N LEU A 359 24.55 -22.78 24.55
CA LEU A 359 24.99 -23.22 25.89
C LEU A 359 26.28 -22.51 26.32
N ARG A 360 27.26 -22.36 25.43
CA ARG A 360 28.48 -21.57 25.71
C ARG A 360 28.18 -20.13 26.09
N ILE A 361 27.33 -19.43 25.32
CA ILE A 361 26.91 -18.08 25.66
C ILE A 361 26.28 -18.00 27.06
N LEU A 362 25.48 -18.99 27.44
CA LEU A 362 24.86 -19.01 28.75
C LEU A 362 25.88 -19.33 29.85
N CYS A 363 26.86 -20.23 29.64
CA CYS A 363 27.95 -20.51 30.56
C CYS A 363 28.89 -19.31 30.73
N ASP A 364 29.28 -18.65 29.64
CA ASP A 364 30.09 -17.42 29.68
C ASP A 364 29.41 -16.31 30.49
N ASN A 365 28.08 -16.18 30.34
CA ASN A 365 27.32 -15.21 31.15
C ASN A 365 27.29 -15.63 32.63
N ALA A 366 27.12 -16.92 32.93
CA ALA A 366 27.13 -17.44 34.31
C ALA A 366 28.48 -17.16 34.99
N VAL A 367 29.62 -17.47 34.33
CA VAL A 367 30.97 -17.17 34.79
C VAL A 367 31.16 -15.67 35.03
N LYS A 368 30.76 -14.86 34.08
CA LYS A 368 30.99 -13.40 34.07
C LYS A 368 30.22 -12.68 35.21
N TYR A 369 29.03 -13.14 35.55
CA TYR A 369 28.18 -12.48 36.54
C TYR A 369 28.12 -13.21 37.88
N SER A 370 28.97 -14.19 38.11
CA SER A 370 29.20 -14.91 39.35
C SER A 370 30.54 -14.57 39.97
N ASN A 371 30.67 -14.73 41.25
CA ASN A 371 31.96 -14.57 41.95
C ASN A 371 32.84 -15.82 41.72
N GLU A 372 34.14 -15.67 41.72
CA GLU A 372 35.05 -16.78 41.68
C GLU A 372 34.76 -17.81 42.83
N GLY A 373 34.88 -19.09 42.52
CA GLY A 373 34.60 -20.17 43.44
C GLY A 373 33.13 -20.55 43.59
N THR A 374 32.23 -19.90 42.87
CA THR A 374 30.78 -20.26 42.89
C THR A 374 30.48 -21.44 41.96
N ASP A 375 29.39 -22.13 42.25
CA ASP A 375 28.90 -23.26 41.44
C ASP A 375 28.05 -22.76 40.25
N ILE A 376 28.29 -23.37 39.07
CA ILE A 376 27.50 -23.20 37.86
C ILE A 376 26.94 -24.58 37.45
N PHE A 377 25.61 -24.65 37.31
CA PHE A 377 24.92 -25.90 37.07
C PHE A 377 24.39 -26.00 35.65
N LEU A 378 24.69 -27.09 34.97
CA LEU A 378 24.08 -27.43 33.67
C LEU A 378 23.08 -28.57 33.87
N SER A 379 21.96 -28.50 33.23
CA SER A 379 20.97 -29.58 33.24
C SER A 379 20.29 -29.77 31.90
N CYS A 380 19.82 -31.00 31.67
CA CYS A 380 19.13 -31.41 30.47
C CYS A 380 17.92 -32.27 30.89
N LYS A 381 16.71 -31.81 30.68
CA LYS A 381 15.48 -32.47 31.13
C LYS A 381 14.48 -32.63 29.99
N THR A 382 13.80 -33.77 29.98
CA THR A 382 12.68 -33.99 29.07
C THR A 382 11.37 -33.50 29.72
N GLY A 383 10.60 -32.70 29.02
CA GLY A 383 9.26 -32.27 29.44
C GLY A 383 8.18 -33.30 29.04
N SER A 384 7.10 -33.35 29.80
CA SER A 384 5.96 -34.24 29.55
C SER A 384 5.15 -33.87 28.31
N ASP A 385 5.41 -32.70 27.72
CA ASP A 385 4.67 -32.09 26.59
C ASP A 385 5.42 -32.23 25.25
N GLY A 386 6.38 -33.17 25.12
CA GLY A 386 7.19 -33.31 23.91
C GLY A 386 8.20 -32.19 23.71
N THR A 387 8.60 -31.52 24.76
CA THR A 387 9.67 -30.52 24.76
C THR A 387 10.85 -30.99 25.59
N CYS A 388 12.03 -30.43 25.32
CA CYS A 388 13.20 -30.58 26.18
C CYS A 388 13.64 -29.22 26.71
N SER A 389 14.30 -29.22 27.86
CA SER A 389 14.83 -28.04 28.50
C SER A 389 16.31 -28.20 28.80
N LEU A 390 17.14 -27.38 28.16
CA LEU A 390 18.56 -27.21 28.47
C LEU A 390 18.69 -25.99 29.35
N SER A 391 19.28 -26.12 30.56
CA SER A 391 19.35 -25.00 31.51
C SER A 391 20.76 -24.80 32.02
N VAL A 392 21.10 -23.52 32.21
CA VAL A 392 22.31 -23.08 32.90
C VAL A 392 21.86 -22.24 34.10
N ARG A 393 22.32 -22.57 35.29
CA ARG A 393 22.03 -21.87 36.56
C ARG A 393 23.34 -21.40 37.16
N ASP A 394 23.36 -20.15 37.58
CA ASP A 394 24.44 -19.53 38.33
C ASP A 394 23.98 -19.09 39.72
N GLU A 395 24.94 -18.88 40.61
CA GLU A 395 24.75 -18.31 41.96
C GLU A 395 25.32 -16.88 42.02
N GLY A 396 25.18 -16.14 40.93
CA GLY A 396 25.72 -14.80 40.76
C GLY A 396 24.85 -13.68 41.34
N GLN A 397 25.14 -12.45 40.88
CA GLN A 397 24.47 -11.23 41.37
C GLN A 397 22.97 -11.16 41.02
N GLY A 398 22.51 -11.97 40.10
CA GLY A 398 21.12 -11.93 39.59
C GLY A 398 20.81 -10.67 38.78
N ILE A 399 19.59 -10.67 38.21
CA ILE A 399 19.12 -9.62 37.29
C ILE A 399 17.93 -8.90 37.93
N PRO A 400 17.94 -7.55 38.00
CA PRO A 400 16.79 -6.76 38.41
C PRO A 400 15.57 -6.99 37.50
N ALA A 401 14.36 -6.96 38.08
CA ALA A 401 13.12 -7.19 37.33
C ALA A 401 12.89 -6.19 36.19
N GLU A 402 13.39 -4.95 36.32
CA GLU A 402 13.33 -3.89 35.31
C GLU A 402 14.20 -4.15 34.06
N ASP A 403 15.27 -4.96 34.28
CA ASP A 403 16.22 -5.31 33.21
C ASP A 403 15.79 -6.56 32.42
N LEU A 404 15.03 -7.48 33.04
CA LEU A 404 14.63 -8.76 32.47
C LEU A 404 13.99 -8.65 31.06
N PRO A 405 13.13 -7.67 30.75
CA PRO A 405 12.59 -7.51 29.41
C PRO A 405 13.63 -7.12 28.35
N LYS A 406 14.77 -6.52 28.77
CA LYS A 406 15.76 -5.89 27.89
C LYS A 406 17.03 -6.73 27.68
N ILE A 407 17.28 -7.74 28.54
CA ILE A 407 18.55 -8.52 28.48
C ILE A 407 18.79 -9.23 27.16
N PHE A 408 17.75 -9.41 26.35
CA PHE A 408 17.84 -10.00 25.02
C PHE A 408 17.96 -8.97 23.90
N ASP A 409 17.96 -7.68 24.23
CA ASP A 409 18.18 -6.62 23.23
C ASP A 409 19.66 -6.54 22.87
N ARG A 410 19.97 -6.22 21.62
CA ARG A 410 21.36 -6.11 21.14
C ARG A 410 22.07 -5.00 21.87
N PHE A 411 23.33 -5.25 22.26
CA PHE A 411 24.18 -4.31 23.00
C PHE A 411 23.67 -3.89 24.38
N TYR A 412 22.60 -4.53 24.88
CA TYR A 412 22.07 -4.21 26.19
C TYR A 412 23.01 -4.69 27.29
N ARG A 413 23.35 -3.81 28.23
CA ARG A 413 24.09 -4.08 29.46
C ARG A 413 23.45 -3.30 30.58
N SER A 414 23.24 -3.91 31.73
CA SER A 414 22.77 -3.20 32.93
C SER A 414 23.80 -2.16 33.39
N ASP A 415 23.33 -1.14 34.08
CA ASP A 415 24.25 -0.05 34.54
C ASP A 415 25.36 -0.57 35.46
N LYS A 416 25.10 -1.64 36.22
CA LYS A 416 26.12 -2.32 37.06
C LYS A 416 27.15 -3.02 36.16
N ALA A 417 26.71 -3.72 35.14
CA ALA A 417 27.56 -4.44 34.20
C ALA A 417 28.41 -3.50 33.32
N ARG A 418 27.98 -2.26 33.11
CA ARG A 418 28.79 -1.23 32.41
C ARG A 418 29.98 -0.74 33.22
N LYS A 419 29.89 -0.79 34.55
CA LYS A 419 30.93 -0.33 35.46
C LYS A 419 31.95 -1.43 35.81
N SER A 420 31.66 -2.67 35.50
CA SER A 420 32.60 -3.78 35.76
C SER A 420 33.56 -3.92 34.57
N GLU A 421 34.82 -4.17 34.88
CA GLU A 421 35.90 -4.39 33.89
C GLU A 421 35.72 -5.74 33.12
N THR A 422 34.78 -6.57 33.55
CA THR A 422 34.44 -7.81 32.86
C THR A 422 33.74 -7.53 31.55
N GLY A 423 34.53 -7.36 30.51
CA GLY A 423 34.13 -6.97 29.16
C GLY A 423 33.16 -7.95 28.49
N GLY A 424 32.29 -7.41 27.68
CA GLY A 424 31.38 -8.16 26.80
C GLY A 424 30.45 -7.20 26.07
N HIS A 425 30.27 -7.43 24.78
CA HIS A 425 29.62 -6.49 23.88
C HIS A 425 28.07 -6.48 23.98
N GLY A 426 27.45 -7.27 24.90
CA GLY A 426 25.99 -7.32 25.02
C GLY A 426 25.28 -7.99 23.85
N LEU A 427 25.97 -8.79 23.04
CA LEU A 427 25.42 -9.46 21.89
C LEU A 427 25.04 -10.93 22.15
N GLY A 428 25.68 -11.60 23.13
CA GLY A 428 25.53 -13.04 23.34
C GLY A 428 24.09 -13.49 23.57
N LEU A 429 23.37 -12.90 24.54
CA LEU A 429 21.97 -13.27 24.80
C LEU A 429 21.05 -13.01 23.62
N SER A 430 21.29 -11.97 22.83
CA SER A 430 20.52 -11.68 21.61
C SER A 430 20.75 -12.75 20.54
N ILE A 431 21.98 -13.25 20.41
CA ILE A 431 22.34 -14.37 19.51
C ILE A 431 21.69 -15.66 20.02
N ALA A 432 21.80 -15.97 21.29
CA ALA A 432 21.17 -17.14 21.89
C ALA A 432 19.66 -17.17 21.63
N ARG A 433 18.98 -16.04 21.84
CA ARG A 433 17.55 -15.92 21.54
C ARG A 433 17.23 -16.17 20.06
N ILE A 434 18.03 -15.64 19.15
CA ILE A 434 17.85 -15.82 17.69
C ILE A 434 17.97 -17.30 17.33
N ILE A 435 19.00 -17.98 17.81
CA ILE A 435 19.21 -19.40 17.57
C ILE A 435 18.03 -20.22 18.09
N VAL A 436 17.60 -19.97 19.32
CA VAL A 436 16.49 -20.71 19.94
C VAL A 436 15.18 -20.50 19.16
N ILE A 437 14.88 -19.28 18.74
CA ILE A 437 13.70 -18.98 17.92
C ILE A 437 13.79 -19.66 16.55
N ALA A 438 14.97 -19.69 15.93
CA ALA A 438 15.19 -20.37 14.63
C ALA A 438 14.88 -21.87 14.71
N HIS A 439 15.07 -22.48 15.90
CA HIS A 439 14.72 -23.87 16.19
C HIS A 439 13.30 -24.05 16.77
N ASN A 440 12.40 -23.07 16.57
CA ASN A 440 11.02 -23.08 17.12
C ASN A 440 10.95 -23.21 18.64
N GLY A 441 12.05 -22.89 19.34
CA GLY A 441 12.16 -22.96 20.79
C GLY A 441 11.79 -21.67 21.50
N LYS A 442 11.90 -21.70 22.81
CA LYS A 442 11.71 -20.56 23.72
C LYS A 442 12.83 -20.47 24.73
N ILE A 443 13.38 -19.28 24.94
CA ILE A 443 14.31 -19.01 26.03
C ILE A 443 13.54 -18.40 27.21
N ARG A 444 13.73 -18.94 28.40
CA ARG A 444 13.14 -18.47 29.66
C ARG A 444 14.25 -18.06 30.61
N VAL A 445 13.98 -17.06 31.41
CA VAL A 445 14.88 -16.59 32.47
C VAL A 445 14.12 -16.49 33.79
N ARG A 446 14.75 -16.97 34.84
CA ARG A 446 14.31 -16.75 36.24
C ARG A 446 15.50 -16.21 36.97
N SER A 447 15.38 -15.03 37.55
CA SER A 447 16.46 -14.39 38.31
C SER A 447 15.94 -13.60 39.46
N LYS A 448 16.72 -13.57 40.51
CA LYS A 448 16.48 -12.74 41.70
C LYS A 448 17.79 -12.07 42.09
N PRO A 449 17.82 -10.76 42.29
CA PRO A 449 19.01 -10.04 42.74
C PRO A 449 19.61 -10.68 44.01
N GLY A 450 20.92 -11.00 43.97
CA GLY A 450 21.66 -11.63 45.03
C GLY A 450 21.42 -13.15 45.23
N SER A 451 20.68 -13.80 44.32
CA SER A 451 20.39 -15.25 44.42
C SER A 451 20.71 -16.00 43.13
N GLY A 452 21.29 -15.33 42.13
CA GLY A 452 21.66 -15.92 40.83
C GLY A 452 20.58 -15.90 39.77
N THR A 453 20.87 -16.58 38.67
CA THR A 453 20.02 -16.63 37.49
C THR A 453 19.91 -18.06 36.95
N VAL A 454 18.74 -18.39 36.40
CA VAL A 454 18.50 -19.62 35.66
C VAL A 454 18.04 -19.27 34.25
N PHE A 455 18.84 -19.60 33.24
CA PHE A 455 18.41 -19.55 31.86
C PHE A 455 17.99 -20.97 31.42
N SER A 456 16.84 -21.07 30.78
CA SER A 456 16.31 -22.33 30.27
C SER A 456 15.93 -22.20 28.80
N VAL A 457 16.49 -23.02 27.97
CA VAL A 457 16.23 -23.15 26.53
C VAL A 457 15.29 -24.32 26.35
N VAL A 458 14.06 -24.04 25.94
CA VAL A 458 13.02 -25.05 25.69
C VAL A 458 12.89 -25.25 24.18
N LEU A 459 13.15 -26.49 23.74
CA LEU A 459 13.11 -26.88 22.33
C LEU A 459 12.07 -27.98 22.11
N PRO A 460 11.40 -28.06 20.97
CA PRO A 460 10.57 -29.21 20.63
C PRO A 460 11.47 -30.44 20.42
N VAL A 461 11.11 -31.57 20.99
CA VAL A 461 11.69 -32.89 20.68
C VAL A 461 11.08 -33.30 19.34
N GLY A 462 11.90 -33.51 18.29
CA GLY A 462 11.48 -33.85 16.94
C GLY A 462 10.80 -35.19 16.80
#